data_dcd05a6079870a43ab954c72920b69b6
#
_entry.id   dcd05a6079870a43ab954c72920b69b6
#
_cell.length_a   1.000
_cell.length_b   1.000
_cell.length_c   1.000
_cell.angle_alpha   90.00
_cell.angle_beta   90.00
_cell.angle_gamma   90.00
#
_symmetry.space_group_name_H-M   'P 1'
#
loop_
_entity.id
_entity.type
_entity.pdbx_description
1 polymer ?
#
loop_
_entity_poly.entity_id
_entity_poly.type
_entity_poly.pdbx_seq_one_letter_code
_entity_poly.pdbx_strand_id
1 'polypeptide(L)'
;MLIDAVIPAHKKDADTIDLCIEGIRNNVKDINRIIVVSKDRLTEKAEFYSEELFPFSFEDVGNIIGFHRKTFNYYGGLIQTTSAAVIPDLQRDVLVCDADTIFLKPVQFVDGDVGLYNVSYDVPLGVTSHPYFEHFEKLIPGLTKQTQYSGICHHMLIQKDVLLDMFCLVEEVHQMPFWKADISVTLEDYKSLRPKPPHDQAPLLFTTYELYLNYVMKFHPDRCRIRQQRSILAYKGRMGVEGEEIQKVGSRTNLWGNVQILPKEEENKFEFDSFKESCEYIAKRCAEVGWDAVTFQNHTRIGSKKHKEACLEEIDELFRNNPT
;
A
#
# COMPACT_ATOMS: atom_id res chain seq x y z
N MET A 1 13.35 11.92 16.19
CA MET A 1 12.84 12.88 15.18
C MET A 1 11.38 12.56 14.97
N LEU A 2 10.49 13.55 14.99
CA LEU A 2 9.06 13.32 14.82
C LEU A 2 8.76 12.91 13.38
N ILE A 3 7.82 11.97 13.21
CA ILE A 3 7.28 11.51 11.92
C ILE A 3 5.76 11.68 11.89
N ASP A 4 5.20 11.98 10.74
CA ASP A 4 3.76 11.96 10.53
C ASP A 4 3.37 10.64 9.84
N ALA A 5 2.16 10.14 10.11
CA ALA A 5 1.60 9.00 9.40
C ALA A 5 0.47 9.45 8.47
N VAL A 6 0.47 8.95 7.25
CA VAL A 6 -0.60 9.18 6.27
C VAL A 6 -1.18 7.83 5.86
N ILE A 7 -2.49 7.72 5.94
CA ILE A 7 -3.25 6.51 5.66
C ILE A 7 -4.24 6.80 4.53
N PRO A 8 -3.88 6.54 3.27
CA PRO A 8 -4.87 6.54 2.19
C PRO A 8 -5.91 5.45 2.46
N ALA A 9 -7.18 5.83 2.48
CA ALA A 9 -8.26 4.94 2.86
C ALA A 9 -9.52 5.16 2.00
N HIS A 10 -10.30 4.12 1.87
CA HIS A 10 -11.60 4.15 1.20
C HIS A 10 -12.67 3.65 2.18
N LYS A 11 -13.94 3.94 1.95
CA LYS A 11 -15.04 3.48 2.83
C LYS A 11 -15.07 1.96 3.05
N LYS A 12 -14.49 1.17 2.14
CA LYS A 12 -14.30 -0.28 2.33
C LYS A 12 -13.39 -0.60 3.53
N ASP A 13 -12.58 0.35 3.99
CA ASP A 13 -11.59 0.19 5.05
C ASP A 13 -12.13 0.60 6.43
N ALA A 14 -13.40 0.99 6.52
CA ALA A 14 -14.06 1.44 7.76
C ALA A 14 -13.94 0.45 8.94
N ASP A 15 -13.85 -0.85 8.65
CA ASP A 15 -13.71 -1.89 9.69
C ASP A 15 -12.29 -1.98 10.26
N THR A 16 -11.27 -1.59 9.48
CA THR A 16 -9.85 -1.76 9.83
C THR A 16 -9.14 -0.47 10.19
N ILE A 17 -9.64 0.67 9.71
CA ILE A 17 -8.98 1.97 9.84
C ILE A 17 -8.66 2.33 11.31
N ASP A 18 -9.60 2.10 12.22
CA ASP A 18 -9.41 2.39 13.62
C ASP A 18 -8.33 1.52 14.27
N LEU A 19 -8.24 0.24 13.88
CA LEU A 19 -7.20 -0.68 14.33
C LEU A 19 -5.82 -0.30 13.77
N CYS A 20 -5.77 0.14 12.51
CA CYS A 20 -4.56 0.67 11.90
C CYS A 20 -4.05 1.90 12.67
N ILE A 21 -4.92 2.88 12.94
CA ILE A 21 -4.58 4.09 13.68
C ILE A 21 -4.09 3.76 15.10
N GLU A 22 -4.76 2.86 15.80
CA GLU A 22 -4.36 2.42 17.15
C GLU A 22 -3.01 1.69 17.10
N GLY A 23 -2.80 0.82 16.12
CA GLY A 23 -1.52 0.14 15.89
C GLY A 23 -0.38 1.12 15.69
N ILE A 24 -0.56 2.15 14.85
CA ILE A 24 0.41 3.21 14.62
C ILE A 24 0.66 3.99 15.91
N ARG A 25 -0.39 4.48 16.57
CA ARG A 25 -0.28 5.32 17.77
C ARG A 25 0.45 4.61 18.92
N ASN A 26 0.19 3.33 19.10
CA ASN A 26 0.72 2.56 20.23
C ASN A 26 2.12 2.00 19.96
N ASN A 27 2.48 1.76 18.71
CA ASN A 27 3.68 0.99 18.39
C ASN A 27 4.69 1.73 17.52
N VAL A 28 4.30 2.74 16.72
CA VAL A 28 5.27 3.48 15.93
C VAL A 28 5.89 4.58 16.80
N LYS A 29 7.20 4.56 16.92
CA LYS A 29 7.94 5.56 17.71
C LYS A 29 7.91 6.93 17.04
N ASP A 30 7.87 7.97 17.88
CA ASP A 30 7.99 9.36 17.47
C ASP A 30 6.87 9.88 16.54
N ILE A 31 5.70 9.23 16.55
CA ILE A 31 4.52 9.67 15.82
C ILE A 31 4.07 11.05 16.36
N ASN A 32 3.92 11.99 15.44
CA ASN A 32 3.40 13.33 15.69
C ASN A 32 1.92 13.44 15.31
N ARG A 33 1.58 13.25 14.04
CA ARG A 33 0.22 13.32 13.51
C ARG A 33 -0.14 12.03 12.81
N ILE A 34 -1.43 11.68 12.79
CA ILE A 34 -1.99 10.62 11.96
C ILE A 34 -3.09 11.24 11.12
N ILE A 35 -2.97 11.15 9.80
CA ILE A 35 -3.86 11.76 8.83
C ILE A 35 -4.46 10.67 7.95
N VAL A 36 -5.78 10.62 7.87
CA VAL A 36 -6.50 9.74 6.94
C VAL A 36 -6.87 10.54 5.69
N VAL A 37 -6.43 10.06 4.54
CA VAL A 37 -6.77 10.61 3.23
C VAL A 37 -7.90 9.79 2.63
N SER A 38 -9.03 10.41 2.38
CA SER A 38 -10.21 9.74 1.81
C SER A 38 -11.19 10.75 1.22
N LYS A 39 -12.20 10.27 0.50
CA LYS A 39 -13.29 11.13 -0.01
C LYS A 39 -14.11 11.71 1.14
N ASP A 40 -14.55 10.85 2.06
CA ASP A 40 -15.35 11.21 3.22
C ASP A 40 -14.57 10.91 4.51
N ARG A 41 -14.89 11.60 5.60
CA ARG A 41 -14.33 11.31 6.91
C ARG A 41 -14.76 9.91 7.39
N LEU A 42 -13.82 9.00 7.56
CA LEU A 42 -14.08 7.61 7.96
C LEU A 42 -13.99 7.37 9.47
N THR A 43 -13.31 8.26 10.21
CA THR A 43 -13.05 8.11 11.64
C THR A 43 -12.82 9.46 12.29
N GLU A 44 -13.12 9.55 13.61
CA GLU A 44 -12.76 10.71 14.44
C GLU A 44 -11.43 10.51 15.19
N LYS A 45 -10.75 9.37 15.02
CA LYS A 45 -9.50 9.06 15.73
C LYS A 45 -8.25 9.64 15.09
N ALA A 46 -8.37 10.24 13.91
CA ALA A 46 -7.27 10.84 13.16
C ALA A 46 -7.70 12.13 12.48
N GLU A 47 -6.73 12.90 12.02
CA GLU A 47 -6.99 14.05 11.16
C GLU A 47 -7.52 13.58 9.81
N PHE A 48 -8.42 14.32 9.22
CA PHE A 48 -8.99 14.07 7.90
C PHE A 48 -8.39 15.01 6.88
N TYR A 49 -7.98 14.48 5.74
CA TYR A 49 -7.58 15.22 4.56
C TYR A 49 -8.36 14.71 3.35
N SER A 50 -9.08 15.61 2.67
CA SER A 50 -9.88 15.22 1.51
C SER A 50 -9.01 14.90 0.31
N GLU A 51 -9.27 13.77 -0.35
CA GLU A 51 -8.61 13.41 -1.61
C GLU A 51 -8.91 14.40 -2.74
N GLU A 52 -10.00 15.18 -2.64
CA GLU A 52 -10.35 16.24 -3.59
C GLU A 52 -9.36 17.42 -3.60
N LEU A 53 -8.49 17.52 -2.60
CA LEU A 53 -7.44 18.55 -2.51
C LEU A 53 -6.15 18.16 -3.23
N PHE A 54 -6.10 16.97 -3.83
CA PHE A 54 -4.97 16.56 -4.65
C PHE A 54 -4.99 17.26 -6.03
N PRO A 55 -3.82 17.47 -6.67
CA PRO A 55 -3.73 18.17 -7.96
C PRO A 55 -4.22 17.32 -9.15
N PHE A 56 -4.90 16.23 -8.90
CA PHE A 56 -5.51 15.32 -9.88
C PHE A 56 -6.74 14.65 -9.28
N SER A 57 -7.69 14.31 -10.12
CA SER A 57 -8.91 13.60 -9.76
C SER A 57 -8.94 12.18 -10.36
N PHE A 58 -9.91 11.38 -9.93
CA PHE A 58 -10.21 10.09 -10.58
C PHE A 58 -10.53 10.28 -12.07
N GLU A 59 -11.22 11.38 -12.43
CA GLU A 59 -11.55 11.71 -13.81
C GLU A 59 -10.30 12.02 -14.63
N ASP A 60 -9.32 12.76 -14.08
CA ASP A 60 -8.07 13.06 -14.76
C ASP A 60 -7.31 11.78 -15.11
N VAL A 61 -7.25 10.84 -14.15
CA VAL A 61 -6.62 9.53 -14.36
C VAL A 61 -7.40 8.72 -15.40
N GLY A 62 -8.73 8.68 -15.30
CA GLY A 62 -9.62 7.98 -16.22
C GLY A 62 -9.53 8.51 -17.65
N ASN A 63 -9.39 9.81 -17.82
CA ASN A 63 -9.23 10.44 -19.15
C ASN A 63 -7.92 10.02 -19.85
N ILE A 64 -6.88 9.64 -19.10
CA ILE A 64 -5.62 9.17 -19.67
C ILE A 64 -5.68 7.67 -19.94
N ILE A 65 -6.07 6.86 -18.95
CA ILE A 65 -5.90 5.39 -19.01
C ILE A 65 -7.19 4.64 -19.36
N GLY A 66 -8.33 5.34 -19.41
CA GLY A 66 -9.67 4.77 -19.58
C GLY A 66 -10.35 4.50 -18.24
N PHE A 67 -11.69 4.47 -18.25
CA PHE A 67 -12.51 4.22 -17.05
C PHE A 67 -12.76 2.71 -16.89
N HIS A 68 -12.09 2.08 -15.93
CA HIS A 68 -12.25 0.66 -15.60
C HIS A 68 -11.81 0.41 -14.13
N ARG A 69 -12.09 -0.78 -13.61
CA ARG A 69 -11.76 -1.12 -12.20
C ARG A 69 -10.32 -0.86 -11.80
N LYS A 70 -9.35 -1.03 -12.71
CA LYS A 70 -7.92 -0.76 -12.44
C LYS A 70 -7.62 0.73 -12.30
N THR A 71 -8.40 1.61 -12.93
CA THR A 71 -8.25 3.06 -12.77
C THR A 71 -8.33 3.46 -11.30
N PHE A 72 -9.20 2.80 -10.54
CA PHE A 72 -9.33 3.01 -9.10
C PHE A 72 -8.04 2.66 -8.34
N ASN A 73 -7.39 1.54 -8.72
CA ASN A 73 -6.12 1.14 -8.11
C ASN A 73 -5.00 2.12 -8.46
N TYR A 74 -4.97 2.62 -9.70
CA TYR A 74 -3.98 3.60 -10.13
C TYR A 74 -4.19 4.95 -9.44
N TYR A 75 -5.43 5.41 -9.34
CA TYR A 75 -5.77 6.62 -8.61
C TYR A 75 -5.36 6.54 -7.13
N GLY A 76 -5.72 5.45 -6.45
CA GLY A 76 -5.31 5.20 -5.06
C GLY A 76 -3.80 5.11 -4.90
N GLY A 77 -3.09 4.49 -5.85
CA GLY A 77 -1.63 4.44 -5.87
C GLY A 77 -0.98 5.81 -6.03
N LEU A 78 -1.55 6.69 -6.87
CA LEU A 78 -1.09 8.08 -6.97
C LEU A 78 -1.29 8.86 -5.68
N ILE A 79 -2.46 8.75 -5.03
CA ILE A 79 -2.69 9.35 -3.71
C ILE A 79 -1.63 8.87 -2.73
N GLN A 80 -1.38 7.56 -2.68
CA GLN A 80 -0.36 6.97 -1.80
C GLN A 80 1.04 7.52 -2.08
N THR A 81 1.44 7.64 -3.36
CA THR A 81 2.76 8.13 -3.76
C THR A 81 2.93 9.62 -3.45
N THR A 82 1.89 10.42 -3.68
CA THR A 82 2.01 11.88 -3.66
C THR A 82 1.65 12.51 -2.32
N SER A 83 1.01 11.78 -1.41
CA SER A 83 0.50 12.29 -0.12
C SER A 83 1.54 13.07 0.67
N ALA A 84 2.77 12.55 0.78
CA ALA A 84 3.83 13.23 1.53
C ALA A 84 4.25 14.58 0.91
N ALA A 85 4.05 14.77 -0.39
CA ALA A 85 4.34 16.03 -1.08
C ALA A 85 3.16 17.00 -1.08
N VAL A 86 1.91 16.48 -1.14
CA VAL A 86 0.69 17.27 -1.32
C VAL A 86 0.15 17.81 0.00
N ILE A 87 0.15 16.99 1.07
CA ILE A 87 -0.40 17.40 2.36
C ILE A 87 0.50 18.47 2.99
N PRO A 88 -0.05 19.65 3.37
CA PRO A 88 0.74 20.73 3.94
C PRO A 88 1.23 20.40 5.35
N ASP A 89 2.32 21.06 5.75
CA ASP A 89 2.88 21.06 7.11
C ASP A 89 3.22 19.68 7.68
N LEU A 90 3.43 18.68 6.82
CA LEU A 90 3.96 17.39 7.24
C LEU A 90 5.43 17.49 7.64
N GLN A 91 5.82 16.63 8.59
CA GLN A 91 7.22 16.42 8.92
C GLN A 91 8.03 16.00 7.68
N ARG A 92 9.35 16.06 7.77
CA ARG A 92 10.25 15.60 6.71
C ARG A 92 10.06 14.11 6.43
N ASP A 93 9.87 13.33 7.48
CA ASP A 93 9.73 11.88 7.44
C ASP A 93 8.26 11.51 7.64
N VAL A 94 7.69 10.83 6.65
CA VAL A 94 6.27 10.48 6.61
C VAL A 94 6.12 8.98 6.44
N LEU A 95 5.41 8.33 7.36
CA LEU A 95 5.02 6.93 7.21
C LEU A 95 3.71 6.85 6.41
N VAL A 96 3.79 6.40 5.17
CA VAL A 96 2.60 6.05 4.39
C VAL A 96 2.24 4.60 4.68
N CYS A 97 0.99 4.33 5.05
CA CYS A 97 0.54 3.02 5.52
C CYS A 97 -0.81 2.64 4.91
N ASP A 98 -0.95 1.40 4.48
CA ASP A 98 -2.25 0.87 4.03
C ASP A 98 -3.23 0.80 5.21
N ALA A 99 -4.50 1.14 4.95
CA ALA A 99 -5.54 1.29 5.98
C ALA A 99 -5.94 -0.02 6.71
N ASP A 100 -5.38 -1.14 6.28
CA ASP A 100 -5.59 -2.48 6.83
C ASP A 100 -4.31 -3.09 7.42
N THR A 101 -3.28 -2.29 7.65
CA THR A 101 -2.03 -2.71 8.30
C THR A 101 -2.03 -2.32 9.77
N ILE A 102 -1.78 -3.28 10.66
CA ILE A 102 -1.74 -3.10 12.11
C ILE A 102 -0.35 -3.41 12.63
N PHE A 103 0.32 -2.42 13.23
CA PHE A 103 1.57 -2.64 13.97
C PHE A 103 1.26 -3.23 15.33
N LEU A 104 1.94 -4.32 15.68
CA LEU A 104 1.69 -5.13 16.87
C LEU A 104 2.75 -4.95 17.96
N LYS A 105 3.91 -4.41 17.59
CA LYS A 105 5.06 -4.19 18.47
C LYS A 105 5.73 -2.86 18.19
N PRO A 106 6.48 -2.31 19.17
CA PRO A 106 7.22 -1.08 18.99
C PRO A 106 8.15 -1.14 17.78
N VAL A 107 8.01 -0.17 16.89
CA VAL A 107 8.78 -0.04 15.66
C VAL A 107 9.27 1.39 15.48
N GLN A 108 10.51 1.52 15.03
CA GLN A 108 11.14 2.81 14.71
C GLN A 108 11.39 2.85 13.19
N PHE A 109 11.09 3.96 12.54
CA PHE A 109 11.26 4.12 11.10
C PHE A 109 12.42 5.04 10.70
N VAL A 110 12.98 5.77 11.66
CA VAL A 110 14.07 6.73 11.41
C VAL A 110 15.17 6.57 12.46
N ASP A 111 16.43 6.59 12.02
CA ASP A 111 17.62 6.61 12.87
C ASP A 111 18.52 7.79 12.44
N GLY A 112 18.39 8.92 13.12
CA GLY A 112 18.96 10.19 12.64
C GLY A 112 18.35 10.60 11.29
N ASP A 113 19.19 10.76 10.27
CA ASP A 113 18.76 11.07 8.91
C ASP A 113 18.47 9.83 8.05
N VAL A 114 18.70 8.64 8.59
CA VAL A 114 18.58 7.38 7.87
C VAL A 114 17.18 6.80 8.03
N GLY A 115 16.48 6.57 6.91
CA GLY A 115 15.24 5.81 6.86
C GLY A 115 15.49 4.31 7.04
N LEU A 116 14.66 3.66 7.86
CA LEU A 116 14.70 2.23 8.13
C LEU A 116 13.59 1.54 7.34
N TYR A 117 13.97 0.91 6.22
CA TYR A 117 13.03 0.34 5.25
C TYR A 117 12.83 -1.15 5.45
N ASN A 118 11.59 -1.57 5.46
CA ASN A 118 11.25 -2.99 5.42
C ASN A 118 11.27 -3.50 3.98
N VAL A 119 11.51 -4.79 3.85
CA VAL A 119 11.48 -5.50 2.56
C VAL A 119 10.72 -6.81 2.68
N SER A 120 10.21 -7.29 1.56
CA SER A 120 9.40 -8.50 1.47
C SER A 120 9.83 -9.42 0.32
N TYR A 121 9.08 -10.48 0.12
CA TYR A 121 9.18 -11.40 -1.01
C TYR A 121 7.98 -11.30 -1.96
N ASP A 122 7.27 -10.19 -1.97
CA ASP A 122 6.10 -10.02 -2.83
C ASP A 122 6.47 -10.17 -4.32
N VAL A 123 7.62 -9.61 -4.71
CA VAL A 123 8.26 -9.99 -5.96
C VAL A 123 9.29 -11.08 -5.65
N PRO A 124 9.20 -12.26 -6.29
CA PRO A 124 10.09 -13.40 -6.01
C PRO A 124 11.56 -13.03 -6.15
N LEU A 125 12.41 -13.63 -5.29
CA LEU A 125 13.86 -13.45 -5.34
C LEU A 125 14.43 -13.82 -6.70
N GLY A 126 15.39 -13.03 -7.18
CA GLY A 126 16.11 -13.30 -8.43
C GLY A 126 15.32 -12.96 -9.71
N VAL A 127 14.10 -12.45 -9.59
CA VAL A 127 13.36 -11.91 -10.75
C VAL A 127 14.02 -10.61 -11.19
N THR A 128 14.53 -10.59 -12.41
CA THR A 128 15.20 -9.44 -13.02
C THR A 128 14.29 -8.66 -13.97
N SER A 129 13.20 -9.26 -14.44
CA SER A 129 12.17 -8.62 -15.27
C SER A 129 10.81 -8.76 -14.59
N HIS A 130 10.18 -7.62 -14.32
CA HIS A 130 8.84 -7.54 -13.74
C HIS A 130 8.21 -6.23 -14.24
N PRO A 131 6.89 -6.17 -14.50
CA PRO A 131 6.23 -4.95 -14.96
C PRO A 131 6.57 -3.71 -14.12
N TYR A 132 6.73 -3.85 -12.80
CA TYR A 132 7.10 -2.75 -11.91
C TYR A 132 8.49 -2.19 -12.22
N PHE A 133 9.46 -3.05 -12.58
CA PHE A 133 10.82 -2.60 -12.87
C PHE A 133 10.90 -1.95 -14.24
N GLU A 134 10.20 -2.51 -15.23
CA GLU A 134 10.08 -1.94 -16.56
C GLU A 134 9.40 -0.57 -16.52
N HIS A 135 8.38 -0.42 -15.67
CA HIS A 135 7.68 0.82 -15.44
C HIS A 135 8.61 1.90 -14.87
N PHE A 136 9.26 1.63 -13.73
CA PHE A 136 10.08 2.67 -13.11
C PHE A 136 11.36 2.99 -13.92
N GLU A 137 11.87 2.07 -14.72
CA GLU A 137 12.99 2.35 -15.65
C GLU A 137 12.56 3.30 -16.77
N LYS A 138 11.33 3.20 -17.26
CA LYS A 138 10.77 4.16 -18.22
C LYS A 138 10.49 5.50 -17.57
N LEU A 139 9.98 5.49 -16.34
CA LEU A 139 9.68 6.70 -15.58
C LEU A 139 10.95 7.47 -15.22
N ILE A 140 12.01 6.76 -14.81
CA ILE A 140 13.32 7.30 -14.46
C ILE A 140 14.40 6.50 -15.20
N PRO A 141 14.88 6.97 -16.36
CA PRO A 141 15.87 6.27 -17.15
C PRO A 141 17.10 5.87 -16.36
N GLY A 142 17.43 4.59 -16.44
CA GLY A 142 18.54 4.00 -15.71
C GLY A 142 18.23 3.61 -14.25
N LEU A 143 17.04 3.88 -13.72
CA LEU A 143 16.63 3.30 -12.42
C LEU A 143 16.36 1.81 -12.61
N THR A 144 17.13 0.99 -11.93
CA THR A 144 17.01 -0.47 -11.95
C THR A 144 16.76 -1.01 -10.55
N LYS A 145 16.35 -2.24 -10.44
CA LYS A 145 16.17 -2.91 -9.14
C LYS A 145 17.49 -2.90 -8.36
N GLN A 146 17.47 -2.34 -7.14
CA GLN A 146 18.65 -2.14 -6.31
C GLN A 146 18.84 -3.23 -5.24
N THR A 147 17.82 -4.06 -4.99
CA THR A 147 17.86 -5.12 -3.99
C THR A 147 17.21 -6.39 -4.52
N GLN A 148 17.61 -7.56 -4.01
CA GLN A 148 16.94 -8.82 -4.33
C GLN A 148 15.53 -8.96 -3.74
N TYR A 149 15.17 -8.09 -2.81
CA TYR A 149 13.88 -8.07 -2.12
C TYR A 149 12.90 -7.11 -2.80
N SER A 150 11.63 -7.18 -2.39
CA SER A 150 10.58 -6.24 -2.78
C SER A 150 10.38 -5.16 -1.72
N GLY A 151 10.09 -3.94 -2.15
CA GLY A 151 9.68 -2.83 -1.29
C GLY A 151 8.21 -2.89 -0.86
N ILE A 152 7.42 -3.83 -1.37
CA ILE A 152 5.98 -3.92 -1.08
C ILE A 152 5.78 -4.55 0.30
N CYS A 153 5.56 -3.71 1.31
CA CYS A 153 5.36 -4.10 2.70
C CYS A 153 4.08 -3.51 3.31
N HIS A 154 3.15 -2.98 2.49
CA HIS A 154 1.92 -2.33 2.92
C HIS A 154 2.12 -1.09 3.80
N HIS A 155 3.33 -0.62 3.89
CA HIS A 155 3.76 0.65 4.49
C HIS A 155 5.15 1.02 3.97
N MET A 156 5.44 2.32 3.96
CA MET A 156 6.73 2.85 3.52
C MET A 156 7.02 4.15 4.26
N LEU A 157 8.23 4.27 4.78
CA LEU A 157 8.74 5.57 5.18
C LEU A 157 9.09 6.38 3.93
N ILE A 158 8.53 7.55 3.82
CA ILE A 158 8.83 8.51 2.76
C ILE A 158 9.58 9.69 3.37
N GLN A 159 10.78 9.96 2.92
CA GLN A 159 11.52 11.17 3.24
C GLN A 159 11.14 12.23 2.20
N LYS A 160 10.48 13.29 2.64
CA LYS A 160 9.83 14.28 1.76
C LYS A 160 10.80 14.95 0.80
N ASP A 161 12.00 15.27 1.27
CA ASP A 161 13.07 15.85 0.46
C ASP A 161 13.51 14.89 -0.67
N VAL A 162 13.68 13.61 -0.37
CA VAL A 162 14.02 12.57 -1.36
C VAL A 162 12.86 12.34 -2.35
N LEU A 163 11.62 12.37 -1.87
CA LEU A 163 10.44 12.24 -2.73
C LEU A 163 10.35 13.40 -3.73
N LEU A 164 10.56 14.62 -3.25
CA LEU A 164 10.51 15.81 -4.10
C LEU A 164 11.64 15.81 -5.15
N ASP A 165 12.83 15.34 -4.79
CA ASP A 165 13.94 15.13 -5.71
C ASP A 165 13.56 14.12 -6.80
N MET A 166 12.93 13.00 -6.42
CA MET A 166 12.40 12.02 -7.38
C MET A 166 11.37 12.65 -8.33
N PHE A 167 10.46 13.47 -7.80
CA PHE A 167 9.46 14.13 -8.65
C PHE A 167 10.10 15.11 -9.62
N CYS A 168 11.05 15.94 -9.17
CA CYS A 168 11.77 16.84 -10.02
C CYS A 168 12.46 16.10 -11.18
N LEU A 169 13.11 14.98 -10.90
CA LEU A 169 13.75 14.17 -11.94
C LEU A 169 12.75 13.62 -12.96
N VAL A 170 11.61 13.10 -12.51
CA VAL A 170 10.55 12.60 -13.40
C VAL A 170 9.97 13.74 -14.24
N GLU A 171 9.71 14.89 -13.63
CA GLU A 171 9.15 16.06 -14.31
C GLU A 171 10.14 16.64 -15.33
N GLU A 172 11.45 16.60 -15.05
CA GLU A 172 12.48 16.97 -16.00
C GLU A 172 12.52 16.02 -17.20
N VAL A 173 12.45 14.70 -16.97
CA VAL A 173 12.49 13.69 -18.04
C VAL A 173 11.23 13.76 -18.91
N HIS A 174 10.06 13.86 -18.32
CA HIS A 174 8.78 13.75 -19.03
C HIS A 174 8.14 15.09 -19.42
N GLN A 175 8.67 16.22 -18.94
CA GLN A 175 8.16 17.59 -19.19
C GLN A 175 6.68 17.74 -18.80
N MET A 176 6.26 17.05 -17.72
CA MET A 176 4.92 17.09 -17.16
C MET A 176 4.93 16.75 -15.68
N PRO A 177 3.86 17.08 -14.91
CA PRO A 177 3.77 16.74 -13.49
C PRO A 177 3.92 15.22 -13.24
N PHE A 178 4.57 14.86 -12.12
CA PHE A 178 4.86 13.47 -11.74
C PHE A 178 3.65 12.54 -11.94
N TRP A 179 2.49 12.88 -11.38
CA TRP A 179 1.29 12.04 -11.47
C TRP A 179 0.86 11.72 -12.90
N LYS A 180 1.01 12.72 -13.78
CA LYS A 180 0.65 12.57 -15.20
C LYS A 180 1.66 11.73 -15.95
N ALA A 181 2.96 11.88 -15.67
CA ALA A 181 4.02 11.07 -16.21
C ALA A 181 3.84 9.59 -15.85
N ASP A 182 3.59 9.31 -14.56
CA ASP A 182 3.39 7.96 -14.03
C ASP A 182 2.22 7.24 -14.72
N ILE A 183 1.07 7.89 -14.86
CA ILE A 183 -0.10 7.33 -15.56
C ILE A 183 0.12 7.21 -17.06
N SER A 184 0.86 8.14 -17.69
CA SER A 184 1.17 8.05 -19.12
C SER A 184 2.08 6.86 -19.42
N VAL A 185 3.11 6.63 -18.62
CA VAL A 185 3.97 5.44 -18.71
C VAL A 185 3.17 4.17 -18.46
N THR A 186 2.28 4.16 -17.47
CA THR A 186 1.36 3.05 -17.22
C THR A 186 0.52 2.70 -18.45
N LEU A 187 -0.01 3.70 -19.16
CA LEU A 187 -0.75 3.49 -20.40
C LEU A 187 0.11 2.89 -21.51
N GLU A 188 1.36 3.33 -21.64
CA GLU A 188 2.32 2.79 -22.60
C GLU A 188 2.65 1.32 -22.28
N ASP A 189 2.90 1.02 -21.01
CA ASP A 189 3.14 -0.33 -20.53
C ASP A 189 1.96 -1.25 -20.83
N TYR A 190 0.74 -0.80 -20.56
CA TYR A 190 -0.46 -1.56 -20.89
C TYR A 190 -0.58 -1.81 -22.42
N LYS A 191 -0.31 -0.81 -23.24
CA LYS A 191 -0.33 -0.96 -24.72
C LYS A 191 0.73 -1.94 -25.22
N SER A 192 1.82 -2.13 -24.49
CA SER A 192 2.92 -3.03 -24.85
C SER A 192 2.68 -4.49 -24.47
N LEU A 193 1.72 -4.79 -23.59
CA LEU A 193 1.42 -6.16 -23.16
C LEU A 193 1.07 -7.10 -24.33
N ARG A 194 1.64 -8.29 -24.30
CA ARG A 194 1.39 -9.33 -25.31
C ARG A 194 1.25 -10.72 -24.63
N PRO A 195 0.11 -11.44 -24.75
CA PRO A 195 -1.14 -10.95 -25.37
C PRO A 195 -1.73 -9.79 -24.56
N LYS A 196 -2.46 -8.90 -25.23
CA LYS A 196 -3.11 -7.77 -24.55
C LYS A 196 -4.36 -8.25 -23.81
N PRO A 197 -4.35 -8.27 -22.47
CA PRO A 197 -5.54 -8.65 -21.70
C PRO A 197 -6.59 -7.54 -21.75
N PRO A 198 -7.87 -7.83 -21.45
CA PRO A 198 -8.83 -6.80 -21.11
C PRO A 198 -8.32 -5.93 -19.95
N HIS A 199 -8.68 -4.64 -19.91
CA HIS A 199 -8.19 -3.70 -18.91
C HIS A 199 -8.40 -4.15 -17.46
N ASP A 200 -9.57 -4.72 -17.17
CA ASP A 200 -9.94 -5.22 -15.84
C ASP A 200 -9.13 -6.45 -15.40
N GLN A 201 -8.52 -7.16 -16.38
CA GLN A 201 -7.68 -8.34 -16.15
C GLN A 201 -6.18 -8.04 -16.27
N ALA A 202 -5.80 -6.83 -16.68
CA ALA A 202 -4.41 -6.44 -16.77
C ALA A 202 -3.75 -6.51 -15.38
N PRO A 203 -2.45 -6.91 -15.28
CA PRO A 203 -1.72 -6.78 -14.03
C PRO A 203 -1.63 -5.32 -13.62
N LEU A 204 -1.42 -5.05 -12.33
CA LEU A 204 -0.91 -3.75 -11.89
C LEU A 204 0.47 -3.55 -12.52
N LEU A 205 0.71 -2.37 -13.08
CA LEU A 205 1.93 -2.08 -13.85
C LEU A 205 2.91 -1.24 -13.06
N PHE A 206 2.46 -0.53 -12.02
CA PHE A 206 3.34 0.20 -11.12
C PHE A 206 3.01 -0.06 -9.64
N THR A 207 3.93 0.29 -8.76
CA THR A 207 3.73 0.34 -7.32
C THR A 207 4.63 1.41 -6.71
N THR A 208 4.03 2.23 -5.86
CA THR A 208 4.70 3.27 -5.08
C THR A 208 5.92 2.75 -4.34
N TYR A 209 5.75 1.65 -3.65
CA TYR A 209 6.75 1.11 -2.73
C TYR A 209 8.00 0.60 -3.46
N GLU A 210 7.84 -0.07 -4.60
CA GLU A 210 8.99 -0.50 -5.40
C GLU A 210 9.73 0.69 -6.02
N LEU A 211 8.99 1.64 -6.59
CA LEU A 211 9.58 2.84 -7.20
C LEU A 211 10.42 3.60 -6.16
N TYR A 212 9.82 3.98 -5.04
CA TYR A 212 10.47 4.81 -4.04
C TYR A 212 11.67 4.10 -3.38
N LEU A 213 11.53 2.82 -2.99
CA LEU A 213 12.64 2.07 -2.38
C LEU A 213 13.85 2.01 -3.32
N ASN A 214 13.64 1.66 -4.59
CA ASN A 214 14.74 1.56 -5.54
C ASN A 214 15.35 2.94 -5.86
N TYR A 215 14.53 4.00 -5.85
CA TYR A 215 15.02 5.37 -5.99
C TYR A 215 15.93 5.78 -4.84
N VAL A 216 15.47 5.67 -3.59
CA VAL A 216 16.28 6.07 -2.43
C VAL A 216 17.56 5.24 -2.32
N MET A 217 17.51 3.94 -2.57
CA MET A 217 18.70 3.09 -2.56
C MET A 217 19.74 3.47 -3.60
N LYS A 218 19.30 3.93 -4.79
CA LYS A 218 20.21 4.28 -5.87
C LYS A 218 20.78 5.69 -5.73
N PHE A 219 19.95 6.67 -5.44
CA PHE A 219 20.33 8.09 -5.50
C PHE A 219 20.67 8.68 -4.12
N HIS A 220 20.16 8.07 -3.03
CA HIS A 220 20.39 8.49 -1.65
C HIS A 220 20.75 7.29 -0.75
N PRO A 221 21.78 6.48 -1.08
CA PRO A 221 22.10 5.25 -0.35
C PRO A 221 22.47 5.49 1.12
N ASP A 222 23.01 6.64 1.45
CA ASP A 222 23.31 7.10 2.81
C ASP A 222 22.06 7.42 3.65
N ARG A 223 20.91 7.62 3.00
CA ARG A 223 19.62 7.88 3.62
C ARG A 223 18.77 6.59 3.79
N CYS A 224 19.30 5.43 3.42
CA CYS A 224 18.57 4.17 3.37
C CYS A 224 19.29 3.07 4.13
N ARG A 225 18.55 2.41 5.01
CA ARG A 225 18.97 1.14 5.63
C ARG A 225 17.82 0.15 5.59
N ILE A 226 18.06 -1.02 5.00
CA ILE A 226 17.12 -2.13 5.05
C ILE A 226 17.16 -2.76 6.44
N ARG A 227 16.01 -3.03 7.00
CA ARG A 227 15.87 -3.77 8.25
C ARG A 227 14.91 -4.94 8.09
N GLN A 228 15.06 -5.91 8.97
CA GLN A 228 14.12 -7.01 9.06
C GLN A 228 12.96 -6.62 9.98
N GLN A 229 11.74 -6.82 9.49
CA GLN A 229 10.51 -6.73 10.27
C GLN A 229 9.69 -7.99 9.98
N ARG A 230 9.20 -8.62 11.04
CA ARG A 230 8.32 -9.78 10.92
C ARG A 230 6.91 -9.30 10.67
N SER A 231 6.52 -9.22 9.41
CA SER A 231 5.17 -8.87 9.00
C SER A 231 4.50 -10.04 8.29
N ILE A 232 3.19 -10.16 8.43
CA ILE A 232 2.40 -11.20 7.82
C ILE A 232 1.21 -10.59 7.09
N LEU A 233 0.89 -11.15 5.94
CA LEU A 233 -0.30 -10.84 5.17
C LEU A 233 -1.39 -11.84 5.54
N ALA A 234 -2.48 -11.35 6.06
CA ALA A 234 -3.64 -12.13 6.43
C ALA A 234 -4.75 -11.95 5.39
N TYR A 235 -5.22 -13.05 4.82
CA TYR A 235 -6.41 -13.02 3.97
C TYR A 235 -7.66 -13.14 4.81
N LYS A 236 -8.57 -12.24 4.58
CA LYS A 236 -9.84 -12.18 5.25
C LYS A 236 -10.74 -13.38 4.95
N GLY A 237 -11.48 -13.81 5.94
CA GLY A 237 -12.60 -14.76 5.82
C GLY A 237 -12.21 -16.21 5.59
N ARG A 238 -10.93 -16.51 5.39
CA ARG A 238 -10.41 -17.85 5.22
C ARG A 238 -9.39 -18.27 6.27
N MET A 239 -9.18 -17.42 7.25
CA MET A 239 -8.21 -17.68 8.30
C MET A 239 -8.69 -18.72 9.31
N GLY A 240 -9.79 -19.34 9.12
CA GLY A 240 -10.27 -20.46 9.87
C GLY A 240 -10.68 -21.64 9.02
N VAL A 241 -10.61 -21.53 7.69
CA VAL A 241 -11.24 -22.54 6.84
C VAL A 241 -10.22 -23.40 6.07
N GLU A 242 -9.03 -22.88 5.77
CA GLU A 242 -8.03 -23.64 5.00
C GLU A 242 -6.60 -23.23 5.39
N GLY A 243 -6.00 -23.94 6.37
CA GLY A 243 -4.63 -23.72 6.85
C GLY A 243 -3.55 -23.72 5.76
N GLU A 244 -3.79 -24.30 4.60
CA GLU A 244 -2.90 -24.22 3.46
C GLU A 244 -2.81 -22.83 2.82
N GLU A 245 -3.86 -22.03 2.87
CA GLU A 245 -3.82 -20.67 2.32
C GLU A 245 -3.07 -19.68 3.21
N ILE A 246 -3.16 -19.81 4.51
CA ILE A 246 -2.36 -19.01 5.45
C ILE A 246 -0.86 -19.30 5.24
N GLN A 247 -0.50 -20.54 5.04
CA GLN A 247 0.90 -20.93 4.76
C GLN A 247 1.40 -20.33 3.45
N LYS A 248 0.58 -20.30 2.39
CA LYS A 248 0.95 -19.68 1.11
C LYS A 248 1.11 -18.17 1.22
N VAL A 249 0.30 -17.52 2.04
CA VAL A 249 0.34 -16.07 2.25
C VAL A 249 1.55 -15.68 3.07
N GLY A 250 1.83 -16.37 4.16
CA GLY A 250 3.02 -16.14 4.98
C GLY A 250 4.32 -16.25 4.17
N SER A 251 4.35 -17.09 3.13
CA SER A 251 5.52 -17.24 2.25
C SER A 251 5.73 -16.10 1.24
N ARG A 252 4.72 -15.27 0.99
CA ARG A 252 4.79 -14.20 -0.02
C ARG A 252 5.35 -12.88 0.51
N THR A 253 5.17 -12.60 1.79
CA THR A 253 5.37 -11.26 2.32
C THR A 253 6.42 -11.12 3.40
N ASN A 254 7.02 -12.21 3.88
CA ASN A 254 8.01 -12.12 4.92
C ASN A 254 9.27 -12.96 4.68
N LEU A 255 10.36 -12.53 5.25
CA LEU A 255 11.67 -13.18 5.20
C LEU A 255 11.75 -14.48 6.03
N TRP A 256 10.72 -14.85 6.78
CA TRP A 256 10.79 -15.83 7.86
C TRP A 256 10.04 -17.14 7.58
N GLY A 257 9.45 -17.30 6.39
CA GLY A 257 8.77 -18.53 5.99
C GLY A 257 7.35 -18.67 6.56
N ASN A 258 6.75 -19.82 6.30
CA ASN A 258 5.38 -20.13 6.69
C ASN A 258 5.24 -20.27 8.20
N VAL A 259 4.34 -19.50 8.79
CA VAL A 259 3.96 -19.65 10.20
C VAL A 259 2.46 -19.85 10.29
N GLN A 260 2.06 -20.93 10.93
CA GLN A 260 0.66 -21.18 11.25
C GLN A 260 0.23 -20.24 12.39
N ILE A 261 -0.74 -19.36 12.11
CA ILE A 261 -1.24 -18.39 13.10
C ILE A 261 -2.21 -19.07 14.06
N LEU A 262 -3.03 -19.99 13.55
CA LEU A 262 -3.98 -20.78 14.33
C LEU A 262 -3.59 -22.26 14.30
N PRO A 263 -3.72 -22.98 15.43
CA PRO A 263 -3.65 -24.44 15.41
C PRO A 263 -4.73 -25.02 14.50
N LYS A 264 -4.41 -26.10 13.74
CA LYS A 264 -5.39 -26.73 12.84
C LYS A 264 -6.71 -27.12 13.52
N GLU A 265 -6.65 -27.45 14.80
CA GLU A 265 -7.81 -27.82 15.60
C GLU A 265 -8.71 -26.62 15.93
N GLU A 266 -8.20 -25.39 15.78
CA GLU A 266 -8.93 -24.16 16.07
C GLU A 266 -9.49 -23.51 14.80
N GLU A 267 -8.98 -23.87 13.61
CA GLU A 267 -9.32 -23.24 12.31
C GLU A 267 -10.82 -23.29 11.97
N ASN A 268 -11.55 -24.30 12.46
CA ASN A 268 -12.99 -24.51 12.19
C ASN A 268 -13.91 -24.14 13.37
N LYS A 269 -13.40 -23.49 14.43
CA LYS A 269 -14.16 -23.26 15.65
C LYS A 269 -14.58 -21.81 15.90
N PHE A 270 -14.09 -20.87 15.09
CA PHE A 270 -14.37 -19.46 15.32
C PHE A 270 -15.37 -18.92 14.30
N GLU A 271 -16.57 -18.66 14.78
CA GLU A 271 -17.51 -17.77 14.11
C GLU A 271 -17.35 -16.38 14.74
N PHE A 272 -17.15 -15.37 13.91
CA PHE A 272 -17.05 -13.97 14.32
C PHE A 272 -18.29 -13.21 13.88
N ASP A 273 -18.85 -12.41 14.77
CA ASP A 273 -20.04 -11.61 14.47
C ASP A 273 -19.75 -10.48 13.48
N SER A 274 -18.49 -10.05 13.40
CA SER A 274 -18.07 -9.01 12.50
C SER A 274 -16.65 -9.24 11.97
N PHE A 275 -16.35 -8.58 10.84
CA PHE A 275 -14.97 -8.59 10.31
C PHE A 275 -13.99 -7.91 11.26
N LYS A 276 -14.39 -6.81 11.87
CA LYS A 276 -13.58 -6.10 12.85
C LYS A 276 -13.15 -7.05 13.98
N GLU A 277 -14.07 -7.79 14.54
CA GLU A 277 -13.79 -8.77 15.58
C GLU A 277 -12.79 -9.84 15.12
N SER A 278 -12.94 -10.34 13.90
CA SER A 278 -11.98 -11.29 13.34
C SER A 278 -10.58 -10.68 13.19
N CYS A 279 -10.47 -9.42 12.78
CA CYS A 279 -9.19 -8.71 12.68
C CYS A 279 -8.55 -8.50 14.05
N GLU A 280 -9.32 -8.11 15.06
CA GLU A 280 -8.85 -7.95 16.43
C GLU A 280 -8.30 -9.27 17.01
N TYR A 281 -9.05 -10.36 16.84
CA TYR A 281 -8.61 -11.68 17.28
C TYR A 281 -7.31 -12.11 16.62
N ILE A 282 -7.22 -11.96 15.30
CA ILE A 282 -6.05 -12.37 14.54
C ILE A 282 -4.85 -11.49 14.86
N ALA A 283 -5.03 -10.18 14.98
CA ALA A 283 -3.96 -9.27 15.39
C ALA A 283 -3.38 -9.68 16.74
N LYS A 284 -4.25 -10.01 17.71
CA LYS A 284 -3.83 -10.54 19.01
C LYS A 284 -3.03 -11.83 18.89
N ARG A 285 -3.51 -12.81 18.11
CA ARG A 285 -2.78 -14.08 17.88
C ARG A 285 -1.44 -13.86 17.20
N CYS A 286 -1.37 -12.98 16.22
CA CYS A 286 -0.11 -12.61 15.56
C CYS A 286 0.89 -12.00 16.56
N ALA A 287 0.44 -11.12 17.46
CA ALA A 287 1.27 -10.55 18.52
C ALA A 287 1.81 -11.62 19.48
N GLU A 288 0.96 -12.57 19.91
CA GLU A 288 1.31 -13.67 20.81
C GLU A 288 2.41 -14.58 20.22
N VAL A 289 2.34 -14.89 18.92
CA VAL A 289 3.35 -15.71 18.23
C VAL A 289 4.56 -14.92 17.75
N GLY A 290 4.60 -13.61 18.01
CA GLY A 290 5.79 -12.81 17.87
C GLY A 290 5.90 -12.01 16.57
N TRP A 291 4.81 -11.82 15.81
CA TRP A 291 4.79 -10.93 14.64
C TRP A 291 4.85 -9.46 15.04
N ASP A 292 5.45 -8.64 14.20
CA ASP A 292 5.60 -7.21 14.43
C ASP A 292 4.47 -6.41 13.78
N ALA A 293 3.92 -6.91 12.68
CA ALA A 293 2.78 -6.32 11.99
C ALA A 293 1.94 -7.39 11.26
N VAL A 294 0.66 -7.09 11.05
CA VAL A 294 -0.25 -7.87 10.21
C VAL A 294 -0.99 -6.93 9.26
N THR A 295 -1.15 -7.34 8.00
CA THR A 295 -1.96 -6.63 7.01
C THR A 295 -3.13 -7.51 6.57
N PHE A 296 -4.34 -6.95 6.54
CA PHE A 296 -5.55 -7.66 6.14
C PHE A 296 -5.94 -7.29 4.73
N GLN A 297 -5.70 -8.19 3.77
CA GLN A 297 -6.04 -7.90 2.38
C GLN A 297 -7.55 -7.74 2.16
N ASN A 298 -7.93 -6.55 1.76
CA ASN A 298 -9.30 -6.13 1.61
C ASN A 298 -10.04 -6.65 0.37
N HIS A 299 -9.31 -6.94 -0.70
CA HIS A 299 -9.93 -7.40 -1.95
C HIS A 299 -10.58 -8.79 -1.85
N THR A 300 -10.28 -9.55 -0.79
CA THR A 300 -10.88 -10.86 -0.51
C THR A 300 -11.99 -10.81 0.53
N ARG A 301 -12.50 -9.61 0.88
CA ARG A 301 -13.53 -9.44 1.91
C ARG A 301 -14.78 -10.26 1.63
N ILE A 302 -14.99 -11.29 2.44
CA ILE A 302 -16.22 -12.08 2.48
C ILE A 302 -17.18 -11.55 3.56
N GLY A 303 -16.78 -10.62 4.39
CA GLY A 303 -17.46 -10.29 5.64
C GLY A 303 -18.68 -9.40 5.55
N SER A 304 -18.88 -8.55 4.61
CA SER A 304 -20.17 -7.91 4.41
C SER A 304 -20.50 -7.81 2.93
N LYS A 305 -21.40 -8.68 2.53
CA LYS A 305 -21.99 -8.66 1.19
C LYS A 305 -22.52 -7.26 0.86
N LYS A 306 -23.18 -6.60 1.84
CA LYS A 306 -23.65 -5.22 1.74
C LYS A 306 -22.54 -4.20 1.49
N HIS A 307 -21.38 -4.33 2.16
CA HIS A 307 -20.29 -3.36 2.00
C HIS A 307 -19.57 -3.52 0.66
N LYS A 308 -19.43 -4.77 0.20
CA LYS A 308 -18.91 -5.08 -1.13
C LYS A 308 -19.86 -4.60 -2.23
N GLU A 309 -21.16 -4.83 -2.05
CA GLU A 309 -22.20 -4.35 -2.97
C GLU A 309 -22.20 -2.83 -3.05
N ALA A 310 -22.18 -2.11 -1.92
CA ALA A 310 -22.14 -0.64 -1.90
C ALA A 310 -20.88 -0.07 -2.58
N CYS A 311 -19.69 -0.69 -2.36
CA CYS A 311 -18.46 -0.26 -3.05
C CYS A 311 -18.50 -0.56 -4.56
N LEU A 312 -19.10 -1.68 -4.97
CA LEU A 312 -19.27 -2.02 -6.37
C LEU A 312 -20.31 -1.11 -7.05
N GLU A 313 -21.38 -0.78 -6.35
CA GLU A 313 -22.40 0.17 -6.85
C GLU A 313 -21.81 1.57 -7.08
N GLU A 314 -20.96 2.07 -6.17
CA GLU A 314 -20.29 3.36 -6.35
C GLU A 314 -19.31 3.33 -7.53
N ILE A 315 -18.55 2.25 -7.69
CA ILE A 315 -17.65 2.05 -8.83
C ILE A 315 -18.48 1.93 -10.12
N ASP A 316 -19.54 1.16 -10.12
CA ASP A 316 -20.43 0.99 -11.29
C ASP A 316 -21.22 2.28 -11.62
N GLU A 317 -21.48 3.13 -10.64
CA GLU A 317 -22.09 4.45 -10.85
C GLU A 317 -21.10 5.43 -11.48
N LEU A 318 -19.84 5.42 -11.04
CA LEU A 318 -18.76 6.18 -11.67
C LEU A 318 -18.55 5.77 -13.13
N PHE A 319 -18.65 4.47 -13.45
CA PHE A 319 -18.56 3.97 -14.83
C PHE A 319 -19.79 4.31 -15.69
N ARG A 320 -20.99 4.31 -15.08
CA ARG A 320 -22.21 4.69 -15.82
C ARG A 320 -22.24 6.18 -16.17
N ASN A 321 -21.67 7.02 -15.32
CA ASN A 321 -21.61 8.46 -15.53
C ASN A 321 -20.49 8.89 -16.48
N ASN A 322 -19.52 8.00 -16.76
CA ASN A 322 -18.40 8.23 -17.66
C ASN A 322 -18.29 7.06 -18.66
N PRO A 323 -19.26 6.88 -19.58
CA PRO A 323 -19.16 5.83 -20.60
C PRO A 323 -17.99 6.11 -21.54
N THR A 324 -17.14 5.10 -21.75
CA THR A 324 -15.99 5.13 -22.70
C THR A 324 -16.43 5.23 -24.13
#